data_dd02a7fdbbe296ecd8e52b3a25e7ef8f
#
_entry.id   dd02a7fdbbe296ecd8e52b3a25e7ef8f
#
_cell.length_a   1.000
_cell.length_b   1.000
_cell.length_c   1.000
_cell.angle_alpha   90.00
_cell.angle_beta   90.00
_cell.angle_gamma   90.00
#
_symmetry.space_group_name_H-M   'P 1'
#
loop_
_entity.id
_entity.type
_entity.pdbx_description
1 polymer ?
#
loop_
_entity_poly.entity_id
_entity_poly.type
_entity_poly.pdbx_seq_one_letter_code
_entity_poly.pdbx_strand_id
1 'polypeptide(L)'
;MLPAMAAKLRIAIVGPGRLGRALALELKRAGYTISEIVSRSSAASKRKAGDLARSVKANSSTSDRARLDADLVWFCVPDREIAAAARQLGSVVDWTKKIAFHSSGALTSDELKSLRQNGAAVASVHPLMTFVTGSLPSLRGVPFAMEGDAAAVRSARQIVRALGAEAFTIRKQYKAAYHAWGAFASPLLVAMLVTAEQLARKAGLSAVEARKKMLPIVRQTIANYAALGGAGAFSGPIVRGDAETVRKHLQAVREVPEATDVYLALARAALRYLPSGNRAELKRAIDA
;
A
#
# COMPACT_ATOMS: atom_id res chain seq x y z
N MET A 1 -42.20 2.62 2.05
CA MET A 1 -41.39 3.66 1.39
C MET A 1 -39.92 3.38 1.70
N LEU A 2 -39.12 3.02 0.70
CA LEU A 2 -37.69 2.91 0.85
C LEU A 2 -37.15 4.33 1.09
N PRO A 3 -36.23 4.54 2.07
CA PRO A 3 -35.65 5.84 2.29
C PRO A 3 -34.91 6.28 1.02
N ALA A 4 -35.13 7.51 0.57
CA ALA A 4 -34.42 8.07 -0.57
C ALA A 4 -32.91 7.93 -0.31
N MET A 5 -32.22 7.19 -1.17
CA MET A 5 -30.77 7.07 -1.06
C MET A 5 -30.15 8.46 -1.20
N ALA A 6 -29.49 8.94 -0.16
CA ALA A 6 -28.74 10.19 -0.22
C ALA A 6 -27.85 10.18 -1.47
N ALA A 7 -27.86 11.27 -2.23
CA ALA A 7 -27.06 11.39 -3.44
C ALA A 7 -25.58 11.12 -3.11
N LYS A 8 -24.94 10.24 -3.88
CA LYS A 8 -23.52 9.95 -3.71
C LYS A 8 -22.69 11.19 -4.04
N LEU A 9 -21.63 11.40 -3.28
CA LEU A 9 -20.68 12.50 -3.47
C LEU A 9 -20.11 12.50 -4.90
N ARG A 10 -19.95 13.67 -5.47
CA ARG A 10 -19.16 13.90 -6.68
C ARG A 10 -17.68 13.97 -6.30
N ILE A 11 -16.82 13.27 -7.02
CA ILE A 11 -15.42 13.08 -6.65
C ILE A 11 -14.52 13.57 -7.78
N ALA A 12 -13.53 14.41 -7.45
CA ALA A 12 -12.40 14.73 -8.32
C ALA A 12 -11.17 13.93 -7.88
N ILE A 13 -10.40 13.42 -8.84
CA ILE A 13 -9.15 12.68 -8.60
C ILE A 13 -7.97 13.53 -9.07
N VAL A 14 -7.06 13.84 -8.16
CA VAL A 14 -5.81 14.54 -8.46
C VAL A 14 -4.67 13.53 -8.55
N GLY A 15 -4.15 13.32 -9.77
CA GLY A 15 -3.10 12.35 -10.05
C GLY A 15 -3.60 11.09 -10.75
N PRO A 16 -3.48 11.00 -12.10
CA PRO A 16 -3.91 9.83 -12.90
C PRO A 16 -2.85 8.71 -12.88
N GLY A 17 -2.20 8.51 -11.71
CA GLY A 17 -1.26 7.43 -11.47
C GLY A 17 -1.94 6.07 -11.31
N ARG A 18 -1.17 5.06 -10.93
CA ARG A 18 -1.68 3.68 -10.74
C ARG A 18 -2.84 3.63 -9.75
N LEU A 19 -2.65 4.23 -8.58
CA LEU A 19 -3.70 4.29 -7.54
C LEU A 19 -4.89 5.14 -7.99
N GLY A 20 -4.66 6.37 -8.51
CA GLY A 20 -5.75 7.24 -8.95
C GLY A 20 -6.60 6.59 -10.04
N ARG A 21 -5.96 5.83 -10.96
CA ARG A 21 -6.66 5.03 -11.97
C ARG A 21 -7.53 3.94 -11.34
N ALA A 22 -6.97 3.15 -10.41
CA ALA A 22 -7.70 2.08 -9.73
C ALA A 22 -8.90 2.66 -8.96
N LEU A 23 -8.69 3.70 -8.17
CA LEU A 23 -9.75 4.37 -7.40
C LEU A 23 -10.84 4.95 -8.32
N ALA A 24 -10.48 5.69 -9.36
CA ALA A 24 -11.47 6.29 -10.27
C ALA A 24 -12.38 5.22 -10.91
N LEU A 25 -11.80 4.10 -11.37
CA LEU A 25 -12.56 3.01 -11.99
C LEU A 25 -13.46 2.29 -10.97
N GLU A 26 -12.95 1.96 -9.79
CA GLU A 26 -13.72 1.27 -8.76
C GLU A 26 -14.83 2.17 -8.16
N LEU A 27 -14.55 3.46 -7.94
CA LEU A 27 -15.55 4.43 -7.52
C LEU A 27 -16.67 4.58 -8.55
N LYS A 28 -16.31 4.63 -9.85
CA LYS A 28 -17.30 4.65 -10.93
C LYS A 28 -18.18 3.40 -10.93
N ARG A 29 -17.58 2.20 -10.77
CA ARG A 29 -18.32 0.93 -10.65
C ARG A 29 -19.24 0.90 -9.43
N ALA A 30 -18.81 1.49 -8.33
CA ALA A 30 -19.62 1.65 -7.13
C ALA A 30 -20.70 2.73 -7.25
N GLY A 31 -20.86 3.37 -8.42
CA GLY A 31 -21.93 4.34 -8.73
C GLY A 31 -21.63 5.76 -8.25
N TYR A 32 -20.37 6.11 -7.95
CA TYR A 32 -19.97 7.50 -7.72
C TYR A 32 -19.81 8.25 -9.04
N THR A 33 -20.07 9.55 -9.04
CA THR A 33 -19.77 10.43 -10.16
C THR A 33 -18.33 10.94 -10.02
N ILE A 34 -17.48 10.58 -10.98
CA ILE A 34 -16.16 11.20 -11.10
C ILE A 34 -16.33 12.46 -11.95
N SER A 35 -16.15 13.62 -11.35
CA SER A 35 -16.35 14.91 -12.04
C SER A 35 -15.13 15.33 -12.85
N GLU A 36 -13.92 15.09 -12.30
CA GLU A 36 -12.70 15.60 -12.91
C GLU A 36 -11.49 14.72 -12.57
N ILE A 37 -10.60 14.56 -13.54
CA ILE A 37 -9.27 13.97 -13.37
C ILE A 37 -8.23 15.08 -13.58
N VAL A 38 -7.55 15.44 -12.51
CA VAL A 38 -6.56 16.53 -12.52
C VAL A 38 -5.16 15.98 -12.65
N SER A 39 -4.34 16.55 -13.54
CA SER A 39 -2.97 16.14 -13.80
C SER A 39 -1.98 17.30 -13.78
N ARG A 40 -0.69 16.97 -13.80
CA ARG A 40 0.37 17.92 -14.09
C ARG A 40 0.34 18.32 -15.57
N SER A 41 1.01 19.44 -15.91
CA SER A 41 1.02 20.02 -17.27
C SER A 41 1.82 19.21 -18.30
N SER A 42 2.61 18.20 -17.92
CA SER A 42 3.40 17.40 -18.86
C SER A 42 2.51 16.62 -19.85
N ALA A 43 2.93 16.48 -21.10
CA ALA A 43 2.18 15.80 -22.16
C ALA A 43 1.78 14.36 -21.77
N ALA A 44 2.70 13.61 -21.13
CA ALA A 44 2.43 12.26 -20.66
C ALA A 44 1.36 12.21 -19.55
N SER A 45 1.36 13.19 -18.62
CA SER A 45 0.35 13.28 -17.57
C SER A 45 -1.02 13.66 -18.12
N LYS A 46 -1.07 14.61 -19.03
CA LYS A 46 -2.31 15.03 -19.74
C LYS A 46 -2.94 13.85 -20.49
N ARG A 47 -2.14 13.08 -21.24
CA ARG A 47 -2.62 11.90 -21.96
C ARG A 47 -3.23 10.89 -20.99
N LYS A 48 -2.52 10.53 -19.91
CA LYS A 48 -3.04 9.61 -18.88
C LYS A 48 -4.35 10.11 -18.25
N ALA A 49 -4.44 11.40 -17.97
CA ALA A 49 -5.66 12.00 -17.42
C ALA A 49 -6.82 11.94 -18.42
N GLY A 50 -6.59 12.27 -19.67
CA GLY A 50 -7.60 12.20 -20.74
C GLY A 50 -8.10 10.78 -20.97
N ASP A 51 -7.19 9.79 -20.99
CA ASP A 51 -7.56 8.37 -21.15
C ASP A 51 -8.43 7.89 -19.97
N LEU A 52 -8.03 8.22 -18.74
CA LEU A 52 -8.79 7.87 -17.54
C LEU A 52 -10.14 8.59 -17.51
N ALA A 53 -10.16 9.89 -17.80
CA ALA A 53 -11.38 10.68 -17.82
C ALA A 53 -12.41 10.13 -18.80
N ARG A 54 -12.00 9.73 -20.00
CA ARG A 54 -12.88 9.04 -20.97
C ARG A 54 -13.45 7.74 -20.38
N SER A 55 -12.61 6.94 -19.71
CA SER A 55 -13.04 5.66 -19.12
C SER A 55 -14.10 5.81 -18.03
N VAL A 56 -14.08 6.92 -17.30
CA VAL A 56 -15.02 7.18 -16.19
C VAL A 56 -16.09 8.25 -16.51
N LYS A 57 -16.11 8.77 -17.74
CA LYS A 57 -17.01 9.85 -18.21
C LYS A 57 -16.85 11.11 -17.35
N ALA A 58 -15.60 11.55 -17.14
CA ALA A 58 -15.24 12.74 -16.38
C ALA A 58 -14.56 13.79 -17.26
N ASN A 59 -14.41 15.00 -16.76
CA ASN A 59 -13.55 16.01 -17.36
C ASN A 59 -12.06 15.71 -17.06
N SER A 60 -11.15 16.21 -17.89
CA SER A 60 -9.71 16.20 -17.60
C SER A 60 -9.16 17.60 -17.64
N SER A 61 -8.32 17.94 -16.66
CA SER A 61 -7.68 19.26 -16.56
C SER A 61 -6.25 19.15 -16.05
N THR A 62 -5.57 20.26 -16.06
CA THR A 62 -4.31 20.47 -15.34
C THR A 62 -4.58 21.28 -14.07
N SER A 63 -3.66 21.23 -13.10
CA SER A 63 -3.85 21.89 -11.80
C SER A 63 -4.12 23.40 -11.89
N ASP A 64 -3.60 24.05 -12.93
CA ASP A 64 -3.82 25.49 -13.23
C ASP A 64 -5.19 25.77 -13.87
N ARG A 65 -5.92 24.76 -14.34
CA ARG A 65 -7.21 24.86 -15.02
C ARG A 65 -8.31 24.03 -14.36
N ALA A 66 -8.02 23.43 -13.21
CA ALA A 66 -8.97 22.59 -12.48
C ALA A 66 -10.15 23.45 -11.97
N ARG A 67 -11.35 22.91 -12.12
CA ARG A 67 -12.58 23.55 -11.62
C ARG A 67 -13.01 22.98 -10.28
N LEU A 68 -12.64 21.72 -9.99
CA LEU A 68 -12.96 20.98 -8.77
C LEU A 68 -14.44 21.08 -8.35
N ASP A 69 -15.33 21.00 -9.36
CA ASP A 69 -16.76 20.89 -9.14
C ASP A 69 -17.08 19.50 -8.58
N ALA A 70 -16.75 19.33 -7.31
CA ALA A 70 -16.80 18.08 -6.57
C ALA A 70 -17.05 18.37 -5.08
N ASP A 71 -17.71 17.43 -4.41
CA ASP A 71 -17.88 17.44 -2.96
C ASP A 71 -16.62 16.93 -2.26
N LEU A 72 -15.87 16.04 -2.95
CA LEU A 72 -14.65 15.42 -2.46
C LEU A 72 -13.55 15.48 -3.52
N VAL A 73 -12.35 15.86 -3.09
CA VAL A 73 -11.13 15.83 -3.90
C VAL A 73 -10.14 14.83 -3.31
N TRP A 74 -9.76 13.82 -4.12
CA TRP A 74 -8.86 12.76 -3.67
C TRP A 74 -7.48 12.89 -4.33
N PHE A 75 -6.46 13.20 -3.53
CA PHE A 75 -5.08 13.35 -3.96
C PHE A 75 -4.39 11.98 -4.04
N CYS A 76 -4.08 11.56 -5.25
CA CYS A 76 -3.39 10.31 -5.62
C CYS A 76 -2.03 10.60 -6.27
N VAL A 77 -1.36 11.63 -5.80
CA VAL A 77 -0.02 12.03 -6.23
C VAL A 77 1.07 11.42 -5.34
N PRO A 78 2.35 11.40 -5.77
CA PRO A 78 3.46 10.97 -4.92
C PRO A 78 3.50 11.77 -3.59
N ASP A 79 3.93 11.12 -2.51
CA ASP A 79 3.94 11.68 -1.16
C ASP A 79 4.56 13.09 -1.10
N ARG A 80 5.72 13.27 -1.73
CA ARG A 80 6.43 14.56 -1.81
C ARG A 80 5.66 15.67 -2.53
N GLU A 81 4.63 15.33 -3.29
CA GLU A 81 3.85 16.29 -4.08
C GLU A 81 2.51 16.66 -3.40
N ILE A 82 2.08 15.94 -2.35
CA ILE A 82 0.75 16.12 -1.72
C ILE A 82 0.57 17.55 -1.20
N ALA A 83 1.49 18.02 -0.35
CA ALA A 83 1.38 19.35 0.23
C ALA A 83 1.46 20.47 -0.82
N ALA A 84 2.30 20.31 -1.85
CA ALA A 84 2.41 21.28 -2.94
C ALA A 84 1.13 21.33 -3.78
N ALA A 85 0.57 20.17 -4.15
CA ALA A 85 -0.69 20.08 -4.88
C ALA A 85 -1.87 20.66 -4.07
N ALA A 86 -1.91 20.39 -2.76
CA ALA A 86 -2.91 20.95 -1.86
C ALA A 86 -2.83 22.49 -1.81
N ARG A 87 -1.63 23.06 -1.68
CA ARG A 87 -1.46 24.53 -1.72
C ARG A 87 -1.87 25.12 -3.07
N GLN A 88 -1.44 24.52 -4.17
CA GLN A 88 -1.75 24.99 -5.52
C GLN A 88 -3.27 24.98 -5.76
N LEU A 89 -3.96 23.93 -5.39
CA LEU A 89 -5.41 23.81 -5.57
C LEU A 89 -6.21 24.54 -4.49
N GLY A 90 -5.58 24.93 -3.38
CA GLY A 90 -6.22 25.62 -2.27
C GLY A 90 -6.79 26.99 -2.65
N SER A 91 -6.23 27.66 -3.66
CA SER A 91 -6.69 28.95 -4.16
C SER A 91 -7.66 28.88 -5.35
N VAL A 92 -7.92 27.68 -5.88
CA VAL A 92 -8.71 27.49 -7.10
C VAL A 92 -10.21 27.60 -6.87
N VAL A 93 -10.68 27.09 -5.71
CA VAL A 93 -12.10 27.05 -5.35
C VAL A 93 -12.30 27.34 -3.87
N ASP A 94 -13.55 27.63 -3.50
CA ASP A 94 -13.97 27.63 -2.10
C ASP A 94 -13.98 26.17 -1.56
N TRP A 95 -13.22 25.94 -0.48
CA TRP A 95 -13.10 24.64 0.18
C TRP A 95 -14.10 24.44 1.32
N THR A 96 -14.88 25.45 1.63
CA THR A 96 -15.94 25.36 2.63
C THR A 96 -16.89 24.21 2.30
N LYS A 97 -17.14 23.32 3.26
CA LYS A 97 -17.95 22.10 3.12
C LYS A 97 -17.40 21.02 2.17
N LYS A 98 -16.24 21.21 1.56
CA LYS A 98 -15.59 20.17 0.75
C LYS A 98 -14.80 19.20 1.63
N ILE A 99 -14.53 18.03 1.08
CA ILE A 99 -13.71 17.00 1.70
C ILE A 99 -12.46 16.82 0.85
N ALA A 100 -11.31 16.65 1.49
CA ALA A 100 -10.08 16.34 0.80
C ALA A 100 -9.40 15.11 1.42
N PHE A 101 -9.04 14.14 0.57
CA PHE A 101 -8.27 12.97 0.97
C PHE A 101 -6.92 12.95 0.29
N HIS A 102 -5.92 12.36 0.94
CA HIS A 102 -4.75 11.82 0.27
C HIS A 102 -4.54 10.34 0.61
N SER A 103 -3.75 9.63 -0.20
CA SER A 103 -3.55 8.18 -0.02
C SER A 103 -2.14 7.79 0.39
N SER A 104 -1.37 8.69 1.00
CA SER A 104 -0.07 8.30 1.59
C SER A 104 -0.26 7.34 2.77
N GLY A 105 0.54 6.29 2.81
CA GLY A 105 0.62 5.38 3.96
C GLY A 105 1.48 5.95 5.09
N ALA A 106 2.49 6.76 4.77
CA ALA A 106 3.46 7.29 5.71
C ALA A 106 3.08 8.68 6.25
N LEU A 107 2.57 9.56 5.38
CA LEU A 107 2.25 10.94 5.72
C LEU A 107 0.88 11.08 6.37
N THR A 108 0.75 12.05 7.27
CA THR A 108 -0.51 12.31 7.98
C THR A 108 -1.42 13.25 7.20
N SER A 109 -2.70 13.32 7.59
CA SER A 109 -3.68 14.27 7.04
C SER A 109 -3.24 15.74 7.13
N ASP A 110 -2.18 16.06 7.89
CA ASP A 110 -1.62 17.40 7.99
C ASP A 110 -0.96 17.88 6.69
N GLU A 111 -0.65 16.99 5.77
CA GLU A 111 -0.21 17.40 4.42
C GLU A 111 -1.28 18.24 3.68
N LEU A 112 -2.54 18.09 4.07
CA LEU A 112 -3.66 18.87 3.55
C LEU A 112 -4.03 20.07 4.44
N LYS A 113 -3.14 20.52 5.35
CA LYS A 113 -3.42 21.61 6.28
C LYS A 113 -3.86 22.93 5.61
N SER A 114 -3.33 23.23 4.42
CA SER A 114 -3.74 24.41 3.66
C SER A 114 -5.22 24.34 3.26
N LEU A 115 -5.72 23.19 2.90
CA LEU A 115 -7.13 23.00 2.56
C LEU A 115 -8.02 23.04 3.81
N ARG A 116 -7.54 22.48 4.93
CA ARG A 116 -8.26 22.57 6.22
C ARG A 116 -8.40 24.03 6.67
N GLN A 117 -7.35 24.84 6.52
CA GLN A 117 -7.39 26.28 6.81
C GLN A 117 -8.40 27.02 5.94
N ASN A 118 -8.67 26.53 4.72
CA ASN A 118 -9.66 27.05 3.79
C ASN A 118 -11.07 26.43 3.99
N GLY A 119 -11.30 25.69 5.06
CA GLY A 119 -12.62 25.17 5.44
C GLY A 119 -12.92 23.73 5.02
N ALA A 120 -11.99 23.01 4.40
CA ALA A 120 -12.19 21.60 4.06
C ALA A 120 -12.04 20.68 5.28
N ALA A 121 -12.82 19.61 5.32
CA ALA A 121 -12.53 18.46 6.18
C ALA A 121 -11.51 17.54 5.49
N VAL A 122 -10.42 17.18 6.18
CA VAL A 122 -9.31 16.44 5.55
C VAL A 122 -9.04 15.11 6.22
N ALA A 123 -8.61 14.12 5.42
CA ALA A 123 -8.16 12.82 5.93
C ALA A 123 -7.06 12.20 5.07
N SER A 124 -6.25 11.36 5.69
CA SER A 124 -5.45 10.35 5.01
C SER A 124 -6.27 9.06 4.90
N VAL A 125 -6.36 8.50 3.69
CA VAL A 125 -7.15 7.29 3.38
C VAL A 125 -6.30 6.38 2.50
N HIS A 126 -5.57 5.46 3.12
CA HIS A 126 -4.54 4.64 2.47
C HIS A 126 -5.00 3.20 2.27
N PRO A 127 -5.12 2.70 1.03
CA PRO A 127 -5.34 1.28 0.77
C PRO A 127 -4.06 0.48 1.08
N LEU A 128 -4.16 -0.53 1.95
CA LEU A 128 -3.06 -1.46 2.23
C LEU A 128 -2.99 -2.50 1.09
N MET A 129 -2.50 -2.06 -0.06
CA MET A 129 -2.42 -2.85 -1.29
C MET A 129 -1.27 -2.36 -2.18
N THR A 130 -0.74 -3.26 -2.99
CA THR A 130 0.29 -2.91 -3.98
C THR A 130 -0.33 -2.57 -5.34
N PHE A 131 0.16 -1.49 -5.95
CA PHE A 131 -0.28 -1.03 -7.28
C PHE A 131 0.92 -0.98 -8.22
N VAL A 132 1.07 -2.01 -9.05
CA VAL A 132 2.18 -2.12 -10.01
C VAL A 132 1.73 -1.81 -11.44
N THR A 133 2.68 -1.49 -12.32
CA THR A 133 2.39 -1.26 -13.74
C THR A 133 1.83 -2.52 -14.38
N GLY A 134 0.78 -2.38 -15.18
CA GLY A 134 0.12 -3.52 -15.85
C GLY A 134 -0.88 -4.30 -14.96
N SER A 135 -1.06 -3.90 -13.70
CA SER A 135 -2.06 -4.52 -12.80
C SER A 135 -3.11 -3.49 -12.36
N LEU A 136 -4.35 -3.91 -12.36
CA LEU A 136 -5.49 -3.19 -11.80
C LEU A 136 -6.15 -4.09 -10.76
N PRO A 137 -5.63 -4.13 -9.52
CA PRO A 137 -6.22 -4.99 -8.49
C PRO A 137 -7.61 -4.51 -8.12
N SER A 138 -8.52 -5.44 -7.85
CA SER A 138 -9.81 -5.14 -7.23
C SER A 138 -9.56 -4.55 -5.84
N LEU A 139 -10.37 -3.56 -5.46
CA LEU A 139 -10.34 -3.00 -4.11
C LEU A 139 -11.25 -3.76 -3.12
N ARG A 140 -12.02 -4.75 -3.59
CA ARG A 140 -12.87 -5.57 -2.72
C ARG A 140 -12.02 -6.32 -1.68
N GLY A 141 -12.40 -6.20 -0.41
CA GLY A 141 -11.68 -6.80 0.72
C GLY A 141 -10.35 -6.12 1.08
N VAL A 142 -9.95 -5.06 0.37
CA VAL A 142 -8.71 -4.34 0.68
C VAL A 142 -8.90 -3.50 1.95
N PRO A 143 -8.03 -3.63 2.97
CA PRO A 143 -8.09 -2.78 4.14
C PRO A 143 -7.63 -1.35 3.81
N PHE A 144 -8.41 -0.36 4.25
CA PHE A 144 -8.08 1.06 4.16
C PHE A 144 -7.85 1.64 5.54
N ALA A 145 -6.62 2.04 5.82
CA ALA A 145 -6.28 2.78 7.03
C ALA A 145 -6.64 4.26 6.87
N MET A 146 -7.26 4.83 7.87
CA MET A 146 -7.68 6.24 7.82
C MET A 146 -7.45 6.97 9.13
N GLU A 147 -7.11 8.25 9.01
CA GLU A 147 -7.05 9.22 10.10
C GLU A 147 -7.31 10.63 9.56
N GLY A 148 -7.71 11.56 10.42
CA GLY A 148 -8.01 12.94 10.04
C GLY A 148 -9.24 13.47 10.77
N ASP A 149 -9.88 14.46 10.18
CA ASP A 149 -11.06 15.12 10.73
C ASP A 149 -12.25 14.15 10.75
N ALA A 150 -13.04 14.17 11.81
CA ALA A 150 -14.13 13.21 12.03
C ALA A 150 -15.15 13.17 10.87
N ALA A 151 -15.46 14.30 10.25
CA ALA A 151 -16.36 14.36 9.10
C ALA A 151 -15.74 13.68 7.87
N ALA A 152 -14.47 13.93 7.60
CA ALA A 152 -13.72 13.32 6.50
C ALA A 152 -13.59 11.80 6.68
N VAL A 153 -13.25 11.34 7.89
CA VAL A 153 -13.14 9.90 8.21
C VAL A 153 -14.50 9.20 8.09
N ARG A 154 -15.61 9.83 8.49
CA ARG A 154 -16.95 9.26 8.28
C ARG A 154 -17.26 9.05 6.78
N SER A 155 -16.99 10.05 5.95
CA SER A 155 -17.19 9.97 4.51
C SER A 155 -16.27 8.93 3.87
N ALA A 156 -15.00 8.85 4.29
CA ALA A 156 -14.06 7.83 3.85
C ALA A 156 -14.57 6.42 4.15
N ARG A 157 -15.08 6.18 5.36
CA ARG A 157 -15.64 4.89 5.78
C ARG A 157 -16.83 4.48 4.92
N GLN A 158 -17.71 5.41 4.57
CA GLN A 158 -18.85 5.14 3.69
C GLN A 158 -18.40 4.76 2.27
N ILE A 159 -17.45 5.52 1.71
CA ILE A 159 -16.89 5.26 0.38
C ILE A 159 -16.18 3.90 0.35
N VAL A 160 -15.32 3.63 1.31
CA VAL A 160 -14.56 2.37 1.39
C VAL A 160 -15.49 1.16 1.48
N ARG A 161 -16.54 1.24 2.30
CA ARG A 161 -17.59 0.18 2.36
C ARG A 161 -18.33 0.01 1.04
N ALA A 162 -18.63 1.10 0.33
CA ALA A 162 -19.27 1.03 -0.98
C ALA A 162 -18.39 0.38 -2.06
N LEU A 163 -17.05 0.40 -1.89
CA LEU A 163 -16.10 -0.35 -2.71
C LEU A 163 -16.03 -1.85 -2.36
N GLY A 164 -16.76 -2.30 -1.32
CA GLY A 164 -16.63 -3.65 -0.78
C GLY A 164 -15.31 -3.89 -0.06
N ALA A 165 -14.65 -2.82 0.37
CA ALA A 165 -13.37 -2.81 1.06
C ALA A 165 -13.58 -2.67 2.59
N GLU A 166 -12.52 -2.89 3.37
CA GLU A 166 -12.54 -2.75 4.82
C GLU A 166 -12.02 -1.38 5.25
N ALA A 167 -12.68 -0.76 6.24
CA ALA A 167 -12.29 0.54 6.76
C ALA A 167 -11.87 0.44 8.23
N PHE A 168 -10.64 0.84 8.55
CA PHE A 168 -10.17 0.91 9.91
C PHE A 168 -9.44 2.23 10.19
N THR A 169 -9.43 2.65 11.45
CA THR A 169 -8.78 3.89 11.87
C THR A 169 -7.44 3.59 12.54
N ILE A 170 -6.47 4.44 12.29
CA ILE A 170 -5.19 4.44 13.00
C ILE A 170 -4.97 5.79 13.65
N ARG A 171 -4.17 5.82 14.72
CA ARG A 171 -3.76 7.09 15.31
C ARG A 171 -2.68 7.73 14.44
N LYS A 172 -2.77 9.04 14.22
CA LYS A 172 -1.85 9.82 13.40
C LYS A 172 -0.38 9.56 13.74
N GLN A 173 -0.03 9.49 15.01
CA GLN A 173 1.32 9.24 15.49
C GLN A 173 1.91 7.88 15.11
N TYR A 174 1.08 6.90 14.75
CA TYR A 174 1.52 5.55 14.36
C TYR A 174 1.59 5.33 12.85
N LYS A 175 1.40 6.37 12.03
CA LYS A 175 1.44 6.22 10.57
C LYS A 175 2.76 5.65 10.05
N ALA A 176 3.89 6.08 10.59
CA ALA A 176 5.19 5.56 10.19
C ALA A 176 5.32 4.05 10.49
N ALA A 177 4.92 3.60 11.69
CA ALA A 177 4.94 2.18 12.05
C ALA A 177 3.96 1.36 11.18
N TYR A 178 2.76 1.89 10.93
CA TYR A 178 1.79 1.29 10.03
C TYR A 178 2.36 1.12 8.61
N HIS A 179 3.00 2.14 8.06
CA HIS A 179 3.58 2.07 6.72
C HIS A 179 4.77 1.10 6.66
N ALA A 180 5.61 1.07 7.70
CA ALA A 180 6.68 0.10 7.83
C ALA A 180 6.14 -1.34 7.85
N TRP A 181 5.03 -1.61 8.56
CA TRP A 181 4.35 -2.91 8.52
C TRP A 181 3.94 -3.29 7.09
N GLY A 182 3.33 -2.36 6.33
CA GLY A 182 3.00 -2.58 4.92
C GLY A 182 4.25 -2.83 4.06
N ALA A 183 5.38 -2.16 4.35
CA ALA A 183 6.64 -2.39 3.66
C ALA A 183 7.19 -3.81 3.89
N PHE A 184 7.09 -4.35 5.11
CA PHE A 184 7.44 -5.75 5.39
C PHE A 184 6.53 -6.72 4.61
N ALA A 185 5.24 -6.42 4.52
CA ALA A 185 4.26 -7.30 3.87
C ALA A 185 4.36 -7.32 2.33
N SER A 186 5.00 -6.33 1.69
CA SER A 186 5.07 -6.24 0.23
C SER A 186 6.48 -5.97 -0.31
N PRO A 187 7.03 -4.74 -0.34
CA PRO A 187 8.31 -4.52 -1.03
C PRO A 187 9.49 -5.25 -0.40
N LEU A 188 9.57 -5.37 0.92
CA LEU A 188 10.64 -6.13 1.59
C LEU A 188 10.47 -7.63 1.41
N LEU A 189 9.24 -8.14 1.35
CA LEU A 189 8.99 -9.54 0.96
C LEU A 189 9.51 -9.81 -0.45
N VAL A 190 9.28 -8.91 -1.42
CA VAL A 190 9.83 -9.07 -2.78
C VAL A 190 11.35 -9.05 -2.76
N ALA A 191 12.00 -8.18 -1.97
CA ALA A 191 13.44 -8.15 -1.83
C ALA A 191 13.99 -9.48 -1.28
N MET A 192 13.36 -10.03 -0.23
CA MET A 192 13.70 -11.34 0.31
C MET A 192 13.56 -12.47 -0.74
N LEU A 193 12.48 -12.46 -1.54
CA LEU A 193 12.29 -13.46 -2.60
C LEU A 193 13.37 -13.33 -3.70
N VAL A 194 13.77 -12.12 -4.05
CA VAL A 194 14.87 -11.88 -5.01
C VAL A 194 16.20 -12.38 -4.44
N THR A 195 16.47 -12.17 -3.16
CA THR A 195 17.67 -12.72 -2.49
C THR A 195 17.66 -14.26 -2.54
N ALA A 196 16.50 -14.89 -2.31
CA ALA A 196 16.37 -16.33 -2.45
C ALA A 196 16.60 -16.83 -3.91
N GLU A 197 16.17 -16.06 -4.93
CA GLU A 197 16.50 -16.34 -6.33
C GLU A 197 18.01 -16.32 -6.60
N GLN A 198 18.77 -15.40 -5.98
CA GLN A 198 20.24 -15.37 -6.12
C GLN A 198 20.91 -16.60 -5.51
N LEU A 199 20.44 -17.08 -4.36
CA LEU A 199 20.92 -18.35 -3.78
C LEU A 199 20.61 -19.56 -4.69
N ALA A 200 19.41 -19.61 -5.27
CA ALA A 200 19.06 -20.66 -6.21
C ALA A 200 19.94 -20.66 -7.47
N ARG A 201 20.40 -19.49 -7.92
CA ARG A 201 21.37 -19.38 -9.02
C ARG A 201 22.72 -20.00 -8.66
N LYS A 202 23.19 -19.88 -7.42
CA LYS A 202 24.38 -20.60 -6.92
C LYS A 202 24.19 -22.12 -6.94
N ALA A 203 22.94 -22.58 -6.77
CA ALA A 203 22.59 -24.00 -6.92
C ALA A 203 22.38 -24.45 -8.40
N GLY A 204 22.73 -23.62 -9.39
CA GLY A 204 22.70 -23.94 -10.81
C GLY A 204 21.37 -23.65 -11.52
N LEU A 205 20.41 -22.97 -10.89
CA LEU A 205 19.13 -22.62 -11.51
C LEU A 205 19.19 -21.24 -12.19
N SER A 206 18.50 -21.08 -13.32
CA SER A 206 18.22 -19.74 -13.85
C SER A 206 17.22 -18.98 -12.95
N ALA A 207 17.20 -17.63 -12.99
CA ALA A 207 16.25 -16.82 -12.22
C ALA A 207 14.77 -17.17 -12.50
N VAL A 208 14.46 -17.52 -13.76
CA VAL A 208 13.09 -17.92 -14.16
C VAL A 208 12.72 -19.26 -13.53
N GLU A 209 13.63 -20.24 -13.58
CA GLU A 209 13.41 -21.55 -12.98
C GLU A 209 13.33 -21.47 -11.46
N ALA A 210 14.23 -20.72 -10.82
CA ALA A 210 14.22 -20.48 -9.38
C ALA A 210 12.86 -19.94 -8.93
N ARG A 211 12.37 -18.89 -9.58
CA ARG A 211 11.05 -18.30 -9.30
C ARG A 211 9.92 -19.32 -9.48
N LYS A 212 9.89 -20.02 -10.62
CA LYS A 212 8.85 -21.02 -10.90
C LYS A 212 8.82 -22.14 -9.85
N LYS A 213 9.99 -22.64 -9.44
CA LYS A 213 10.12 -23.72 -8.46
C LYS A 213 9.84 -23.28 -7.03
N MET A 214 10.15 -22.02 -6.69
CA MET A 214 9.94 -21.45 -5.36
C MET A 214 8.47 -21.08 -5.09
N LEU A 215 7.70 -20.67 -6.10
CA LEU A 215 6.33 -20.19 -5.92
C LEU A 215 5.39 -21.14 -5.15
N PRO A 216 5.42 -22.48 -5.35
CA PRO A 216 4.56 -23.39 -4.60
C PRO A 216 4.80 -23.33 -3.09
N ILE A 217 6.08 -23.37 -2.65
CA ILE A 217 6.39 -23.31 -1.21
C ILE A 217 6.06 -21.92 -0.62
N VAL A 218 6.30 -20.83 -1.34
CA VAL A 218 5.95 -19.49 -0.89
C VAL A 218 4.43 -19.36 -0.68
N ARG A 219 3.64 -19.82 -1.64
CA ARG A 219 2.17 -19.81 -1.53
C ARG A 219 1.68 -20.63 -0.34
N GLN A 220 2.23 -21.84 -0.15
CA GLN A 220 1.86 -22.68 0.96
C GLN A 220 2.25 -22.08 2.32
N THR A 221 3.43 -21.45 2.39
CA THR A 221 3.88 -20.74 3.60
C THR A 221 2.92 -19.61 3.98
N ILE A 222 2.48 -18.80 3.01
CA ILE A 222 1.52 -17.72 3.25
C ILE A 222 0.15 -18.28 3.66
N ALA A 223 -0.31 -19.36 3.00
CA ALA A 223 -1.57 -20.02 3.36
C ALA A 223 -1.53 -20.60 4.79
N ASN A 224 -0.44 -21.25 5.16
CA ASN A 224 -0.23 -21.76 6.50
C ASN A 224 -0.20 -20.63 7.54
N TYR A 225 0.51 -19.54 7.25
CA TYR A 225 0.56 -18.38 8.13
C TYR A 225 -0.83 -17.77 8.35
N ALA A 226 -1.62 -17.66 7.30
CA ALA A 226 -2.98 -17.14 7.39
C ALA A 226 -3.91 -18.05 8.23
N ALA A 227 -3.75 -19.37 8.13
CA ALA A 227 -4.60 -20.33 8.80
C ALA A 227 -4.16 -20.64 10.24
N LEU A 228 -2.84 -20.69 10.51
CA LEU A 228 -2.27 -21.23 11.75
C LEU A 228 -1.52 -20.18 12.58
N GLY A 229 -1.34 -18.98 12.06
CA GLY A 229 -0.49 -17.94 12.67
C GLY A 229 1.01 -18.28 12.60
N GLY A 230 1.85 -17.38 13.14
CA GLY A 230 3.31 -17.49 13.03
C GLY A 230 3.87 -18.80 13.64
N ALA A 231 3.45 -19.14 14.83
CA ALA A 231 3.96 -20.32 15.53
C ALA A 231 3.60 -21.64 14.82
N GLY A 232 2.36 -21.76 14.34
CA GLY A 232 1.88 -22.98 13.67
C GLY A 232 2.40 -23.14 12.24
N ALA A 233 2.72 -22.04 11.56
CA ALA A 233 3.27 -22.06 10.20
C ALA A 233 4.79 -22.22 10.16
N PHE A 234 5.48 -22.00 11.29
CA PHE A 234 6.94 -21.98 11.33
C PHE A 234 7.52 -23.41 11.31
N SER A 235 8.41 -23.66 10.36
CA SER A 235 9.03 -24.98 10.16
C SER A 235 10.52 -24.81 9.83
N GLY A 236 11.23 -25.94 9.72
CA GLY A 236 12.64 -25.92 9.28
C GLY A 236 13.65 -26.11 10.42
N PRO A 237 14.96 -25.87 10.17
CA PRO A 237 16.03 -26.20 11.10
C PRO A 237 15.96 -25.39 12.40
N ILE A 238 15.52 -24.16 12.37
CA ILE A 238 15.44 -23.31 13.57
C ILE A 238 14.40 -23.84 14.57
N VAL A 239 13.21 -24.23 14.09
CA VAL A 239 12.19 -24.79 14.99
C VAL A 239 12.63 -26.12 15.59
N ARG A 240 13.42 -26.92 14.84
CA ARG A 240 13.96 -28.20 15.34
C ARG A 240 15.20 -28.06 16.20
N GLY A 241 15.81 -26.87 16.28
CA GLY A 241 17.06 -26.67 17.02
C GLY A 241 18.31 -27.20 16.29
N ASP A 242 18.26 -27.38 14.98
CA ASP A 242 19.32 -27.95 14.16
C ASP A 242 20.37 -26.88 13.81
N ALA A 243 21.25 -26.62 14.75
CA ALA A 243 22.30 -25.63 14.62
C ALA A 243 23.35 -25.99 13.54
N GLU A 244 23.58 -27.29 13.28
CA GLU A 244 24.51 -27.72 12.24
C GLU A 244 24.02 -27.33 10.85
N THR A 245 22.75 -27.59 10.55
CA THR A 245 22.14 -27.15 9.29
C THR A 245 22.16 -25.62 9.17
N VAL A 246 21.95 -24.88 10.25
CA VAL A 246 22.03 -23.41 10.25
C VAL A 246 23.46 -22.95 9.91
N ARG A 247 24.51 -23.56 10.46
CA ARG A 247 25.90 -23.25 10.09
C ARG A 247 26.20 -23.49 8.63
N LYS A 248 25.72 -24.63 8.05
CA LYS A 248 25.84 -24.93 6.63
C LYS A 248 25.13 -23.87 5.76
N HIS A 249 23.94 -23.42 6.16
CA HIS A 249 23.26 -22.34 5.46
C HIS A 249 24.09 -21.05 5.51
N LEU A 250 24.65 -20.69 6.68
CA LEU A 250 25.46 -19.48 6.83
C LEU A 250 26.71 -19.53 5.96
N GLN A 251 27.34 -20.68 5.77
CA GLN A 251 28.46 -20.84 4.84
C GLN A 251 28.01 -20.58 3.39
N ALA A 252 26.87 -21.17 2.98
CA ALA A 252 26.36 -21.03 1.61
C ALA A 252 25.92 -19.59 1.29
N VAL A 253 25.28 -18.88 2.22
CA VAL A 253 24.79 -17.50 1.97
C VAL A 253 25.92 -16.48 1.87
N ARG A 254 27.13 -16.75 2.43
CA ARG A 254 28.31 -15.86 2.33
C ARG A 254 28.77 -15.62 0.89
N GLU A 255 28.40 -16.49 -0.03
CA GLU A 255 28.76 -16.37 -1.44
C GLU A 255 27.82 -15.43 -2.23
N VAL A 256 26.75 -14.94 -1.61
CA VAL A 256 25.77 -14.05 -2.24
C VAL A 256 25.74 -12.71 -1.48
N PRO A 257 26.03 -11.59 -2.15
CA PRO A 257 25.98 -10.28 -1.51
C PRO A 257 24.67 -10.08 -0.75
N GLU A 258 24.71 -9.44 0.40
CA GLU A 258 23.60 -9.12 1.33
C GLU A 258 22.77 -10.33 1.83
N ALA A 259 22.96 -11.54 1.28
CA ALA A 259 22.16 -12.71 1.70
C ALA A 259 22.48 -13.13 3.14
N THR A 260 23.72 -12.94 3.59
CA THR A 260 24.13 -13.20 4.98
C THR A 260 23.37 -12.27 5.94
N ASP A 261 23.33 -10.98 5.66
CA ASP A 261 22.65 -10.01 6.53
C ASP A 261 21.14 -10.26 6.59
N VAL A 262 20.52 -10.55 5.45
CA VAL A 262 19.10 -10.91 5.38
C VAL A 262 18.82 -12.18 6.17
N TYR A 263 19.65 -13.22 5.99
CA TYR A 263 19.49 -14.50 6.71
C TYR A 263 19.63 -14.28 8.23
N LEU A 264 20.67 -13.59 8.68
CA LEU A 264 20.93 -13.33 10.09
C LEU A 264 19.82 -12.50 10.73
N ALA A 265 19.35 -11.45 10.05
CA ALA A 265 18.24 -10.62 10.55
C ALA A 265 16.96 -11.43 10.76
N LEU A 266 16.59 -12.26 9.77
CA LEU A 266 15.41 -13.12 9.85
C LEU A 266 15.59 -14.26 10.89
N ALA A 267 16.76 -14.87 10.98
CA ALA A 267 17.04 -15.90 11.97
C ALA A 267 16.98 -15.36 13.41
N ARG A 268 17.53 -14.17 13.66
CA ARG A 268 17.41 -13.48 14.95
C ARG A 268 15.96 -13.12 15.29
N ALA A 269 15.19 -12.64 14.31
CA ALA A 269 13.77 -12.39 14.49
C ALA A 269 13.00 -13.69 14.79
N ALA A 270 13.30 -14.79 14.10
CA ALA A 270 12.71 -16.09 14.36
C ALA A 270 13.02 -16.56 15.79
N LEU A 271 14.28 -16.49 16.22
CA LEU A 271 14.65 -16.81 17.60
C LEU A 271 13.93 -15.95 18.64
N ARG A 272 13.61 -14.71 18.34
CA ARG A 272 12.94 -13.82 19.28
C ARG A 272 11.44 -14.07 19.39
N TYR A 273 10.77 -14.30 18.26
CA TYR A 273 9.30 -14.25 18.18
C TYR A 273 8.64 -15.59 17.87
N LEU A 274 9.40 -16.62 17.51
CA LEU A 274 8.85 -17.90 17.07
C LEU A 274 9.38 -19.07 17.91
N PRO A 275 8.69 -20.22 17.93
CA PRO A 275 9.17 -21.42 18.61
C PRO A 275 10.53 -21.87 18.04
N SER A 276 11.47 -22.24 18.93
CA SER A 276 12.77 -22.78 18.55
C SER A 276 13.26 -23.79 19.56
N GLY A 277 13.69 -24.95 19.10
CA GLY A 277 14.44 -25.94 19.88
C GLY A 277 15.87 -25.45 20.10
N ASN A 278 16.59 -26.02 21.08
CA ASN A 278 18.02 -25.78 21.34
C ASN A 278 18.51 -24.33 21.11
N ARG A 279 17.74 -23.37 21.66
CA ARG A 279 17.90 -21.93 21.41
C ARG A 279 19.30 -21.40 21.68
N ALA A 280 19.97 -21.93 22.73
CA ALA A 280 21.32 -21.48 23.11
C ALA A 280 22.35 -21.82 22.03
N GLU A 281 22.28 -23.01 21.44
CA GLU A 281 23.19 -23.44 20.38
C GLU A 281 22.91 -22.74 19.05
N LEU A 282 21.63 -22.57 18.69
CA LEU A 282 21.25 -21.75 17.53
C LEU A 282 21.76 -20.32 17.65
N LYS A 283 21.65 -19.70 18.82
CA LYS A 283 22.17 -18.37 19.07
C LYS A 283 23.69 -18.31 18.85
N ARG A 284 24.45 -19.27 19.40
CA ARG A 284 25.91 -19.36 19.15
C ARG A 284 26.23 -19.49 17.66
N ALA A 285 25.46 -20.31 16.92
CA ALA A 285 25.67 -20.48 15.48
C ALA A 285 25.35 -19.23 14.65
N ILE A 286 24.40 -18.39 15.08
CA ILE A 286 23.97 -17.18 14.40
C ILE A 286 24.88 -15.98 14.72
N ASP A 287 25.47 -15.96 15.92
CA ASP A 287 26.32 -14.85 16.40
C ASP A 287 27.83 -15.10 16.14
N ALA A 288 28.23 -16.28 15.62
CA ALA A 288 29.58 -16.62 15.19
C ALA A 288 29.86 -16.13 13.76
#